data_ab966d5942246e69a1e22d9c9e5bb032
#
_entry.id   ab966d5942246e69a1e22d9c9e5bb032
#
_cell.length_a   1.000
_cell.length_b   1.000
_cell.length_c   1.000
_cell.angle_alpha   90.00
_cell.angle_beta   90.00
_cell.angle_gamma   90.00
#
_symmetry.space_group_name_H-M   'P 1'
#
loop_
_entity.id
_entity.type
_entity.pdbx_description
1 polymer ?
#
loop_
_entity_poly.entity_id
_entity_poly.type
_entity_poly.pdbx_seq_one_letter_code
_entity_poly.pdbx_strand_id
1 'polypeptide(L)'
;LSRGLGDVYKRQTLADRVVAAGGKVIGIGKIGDIFAHRGISETRKGAGNMALFDAMLGAMDDARDGDLIFANFVDFDSLFGHRRDVAGYAAALEAFDARLPELVARLRPGDLAVITADHGCDPTFAGTDHTRENVPILMFGPGIQPGAIGHRDSFADIGESVAAHLGLAPGRHGHSFL
;
A
#
# COMPACT_ATOMS: atom_id res chain seq x y z
N LEU A 1 -17.49 33.78 8.48
CA LEU A 1 -18.15 32.51 8.14
C LEU A 1 -17.47 31.79 6.98
N SER A 2 -16.13 31.55 7.06
CA SER A 2 -15.39 30.79 6.03
C SER A 2 -14.73 29.52 6.62
N ARG A 3 -15.40 28.83 7.54
CA ARG A 3 -14.86 27.63 8.21
C ARG A 3 -14.94 26.35 7.36
N GLY A 4 -15.66 26.34 6.24
CA GLY A 4 -15.87 25.11 5.44
C GLY A 4 -14.81 24.85 4.35
N LEU A 5 -14.33 25.87 3.67
CA LEU A 5 -13.40 25.69 2.54
C LEU A 5 -11.95 25.44 2.98
N GLY A 6 -11.52 25.98 4.12
CA GLY A 6 -10.18 25.76 4.65
C GLY A 6 -9.92 24.34 5.17
N ASP A 7 -10.96 23.61 5.60
CA ASP A 7 -10.84 22.24 6.11
C ASP A 7 -10.75 21.19 4.99
N VAL A 8 -11.32 21.46 3.82
CA VAL A 8 -11.23 20.54 2.67
C VAL A 8 -9.80 20.46 2.15
N TYR A 9 -9.07 21.58 2.13
CA TYR A 9 -7.63 21.60 1.77
C TYR A 9 -6.72 21.04 2.87
N LYS A 10 -7.21 20.93 4.10
CA LYS A 10 -6.43 20.45 5.26
C LYS A 10 -6.38 18.93 5.39
N ARG A 11 -7.15 18.19 4.59
CA ARG A 11 -7.25 16.72 4.62
C ARG A 11 -6.76 16.10 3.31
N GLN A 12 -5.64 16.58 2.78
CA GLN A 12 -5.03 15.96 1.62
C GLN A 12 -4.39 14.64 2.02
N THR A 13 -4.79 13.58 1.32
CA THR A 13 -4.15 12.27 1.42
C THR A 13 -2.83 12.27 0.65
N LEU A 14 -1.99 11.25 0.84
CA LEU A 14 -0.82 11.05 -0.01
C LEU A 14 -1.20 10.99 -1.49
N ALA A 15 -2.31 10.31 -1.82
CA ALA A 15 -2.82 10.20 -3.18
C ALA A 15 -3.13 11.59 -3.80
N ASP A 16 -3.81 12.47 -3.04
CA ASP A 16 -4.07 13.85 -3.49
C ASP A 16 -2.75 14.62 -3.76
N ARG A 17 -1.72 14.40 -2.94
CA ARG A 17 -0.41 15.07 -3.07
C ARG A 17 0.34 14.60 -4.31
N VAL A 18 0.33 13.30 -4.59
CA VAL A 18 0.93 12.72 -5.81
C VAL A 18 0.27 13.31 -7.06
N VAL A 19 -1.06 13.33 -7.10
CA VAL A 19 -1.80 13.90 -8.24
C VAL A 19 -1.52 15.41 -8.40
N ALA A 20 -1.48 16.16 -7.30
CA ALA A 20 -1.16 17.59 -7.32
C ALA A 20 0.27 17.89 -7.83
N ALA A 21 1.20 16.95 -7.64
CA ALA A 21 2.56 17.04 -8.16
C ALA A 21 2.69 16.58 -9.63
N GLY A 22 1.60 16.14 -10.26
CA GLY A 22 1.58 15.71 -11.66
C GLY A 22 1.74 14.20 -11.87
N GLY A 23 1.92 13.42 -10.80
CA GLY A 23 1.94 11.96 -10.84
C GLY A 23 0.52 11.37 -10.94
N LYS A 24 0.45 10.08 -11.26
CA LYS A 24 -0.79 9.30 -11.22
C LYS A 24 -0.81 8.40 -9.99
N VAL A 25 -2.01 8.10 -9.51
CA VAL A 25 -2.24 7.06 -8.51
C VAL A 25 -3.07 5.96 -9.14
N ILE A 26 -2.47 4.78 -9.28
CA ILE A 26 -3.14 3.58 -9.81
C ILE A 26 -3.52 2.71 -8.63
N GLY A 27 -4.81 2.69 -8.30
CA GLY A 27 -5.37 1.87 -7.23
C GLY A 27 -5.70 0.47 -7.71
N ILE A 28 -5.16 -0.56 -7.06
CA ILE A 28 -5.41 -1.97 -7.36
C ILE A 28 -6.34 -2.55 -6.29
N GLY A 29 -7.39 -3.26 -6.71
CA GLY A 29 -8.37 -3.88 -5.81
C GLY A 29 -9.34 -2.87 -5.21
N LYS A 30 -9.46 -2.82 -3.88
CA LYS A 30 -10.40 -1.96 -3.15
C LYS A 30 -9.91 -0.52 -2.90
N ILE A 31 -8.69 -0.18 -3.31
CA ILE A 31 -8.10 1.13 -3.00
C ILE A 31 -8.99 2.28 -3.48
N GLY A 32 -9.50 2.21 -4.71
CA GLY A 32 -10.43 3.23 -5.21
C GLY A 32 -11.65 3.40 -4.33
N ASP A 33 -12.24 2.30 -3.90
CA ASP A 33 -13.46 2.31 -3.07
C ASP A 33 -13.17 2.85 -1.64
N ILE A 34 -12.02 2.45 -1.04
CA ILE A 34 -11.58 2.91 0.30
C ILE A 34 -11.41 4.43 0.33
N PHE A 35 -10.82 5.00 -0.72
CA PHE A 35 -10.59 6.45 -0.83
C PHE A 35 -11.74 7.20 -1.50
N ALA A 36 -12.91 6.56 -1.71
CA ALA A 36 -14.05 7.14 -2.44
C ALA A 36 -13.60 7.76 -3.79
N HIS A 37 -12.67 7.11 -4.46
CA HIS A 37 -12.00 7.52 -5.69
C HIS A 37 -11.25 8.86 -5.61
N ARG A 38 -11.12 9.46 -4.44
CA ARG A 38 -10.43 10.73 -4.28
C ARG A 38 -8.91 10.53 -4.37
N GLY A 39 -8.27 11.30 -5.24
CA GLY A 39 -6.83 11.20 -5.51
C GLY A 39 -6.42 9.92 -6.25
N ILE A 40 -7.37 9.11 -6.73
CA ILE A 40 -7.11 7.90 -7.51
C ILE A 40 -7.33 8.20 -8.99
N SER A 41 -6.27 8.13 -9.77
CA SER A 41 -6.29 8.45 -11.20
C SER A 41 -6.85 7.31 -12.04
N GLU A 42 -6.61 6.07 -11.62
CA GLU A 42 -7.02 4.85 -12.31
C GLU A 42 -7.30 3.76 -11.27
N THR A 43 -8.28 2.90 -11.53
CA THR A 43 -8.57 1.73 -10.70
C THR A 43 -8.52 0.46 -11.54
N ARG A 44 -7.74 -0.53 -11.08
CA ARG A 44 -7.68 -1.87 -11.66
C ARG A 44 -8.26 -2.88 -10.67
N LYS A 45 -9.18 -3.71 -11.13
CA LYS A 45 -9.83 -4.73 -10.31
C LYS A 45 -9.36 -6.12 -10.74
N GLY A 46 -9.49 -7.09 -9.83
CA GLY A 46 -9.17 -8.50 -10.05
C GLY A 46 -9.98 -9.38 -9.10
N ALA A 47 -10.26 -10.61 -9.52
CA ALA A 47 -10.92 -11.61 -8.69
C ALA A 47 -9.86 -12.42 -7.94
N GLY A 48 -9.63 -12.08 -6.67
CA GLY A 48 -8.64 -12.73 -5.81
C GLY A 48 -7.20 -12.18 -5.94
N ASN A 49 -6.36 -12.56 -5.00
CA ASN A 49 -5.00 -12.01 -4.85
C ASN A 49 -4.14 -12.18 -6.10
N MET A 50 -4.23 -13.31 -6.79
CA MET A 50 -3.37 -13.56 -7.97
C MET A 50 -3.74 -12.67 -9.15
N ALA A 51 -5.05 -12.45 -9.41
CA ALA A 51 -5.48 -11.51 -10.45
C ALA A 51 -5.17 -10.05 -10.09
N LEU A 52 -5.19 -9.70 -8.80
CA LEU A 52 -4.74 -8.38 -8.32
C LEU A 52 -3.23 -8.22 -8.49
N PHE A 53 -2.46 -9.29 -8.30
CA PHE A 53 -1.03 -9.28 -8.55
C PHE A 53 -0.73 -9.06 -10.04
N ASP A 54 -1.45 -9.74 -10.95
CA ASP A 54 -1.32 -9.50 -12.39
C ASP A 54 -1.66 -8.04 -12.76
N ALA A 55 -2.74 -7.50 -12.19
CA ALA A 55 -3.14 -6.11 -12.40
C ALA A 55 -2.07 -5.12 -11.89
N MET A 56 -1.43 -5.43 -10.76
CA MET A 56 -0.31 -4.64 -10.21
C MET A 56 0.91 -4.70 -11.13
N LEU A 57 1.30 -5.87 -11.61
CA LEU A 57 2.43 -6.00 -12.55
C LEU A 57 2.16 -5.23 -13.85
N GLY A 58 0.96 -5.33 -14.40
CA GLY A 58 0.57 -4.51 -15.56
C GLY A 58 0.56 -3.01 -15.27
N ALA A 59 0.25 -2.59 -14.03
CA ALA A 59 0.37 -1.20 -13.63
C ALA A 59 1.84 -0.74 -13.59
N MET A 60 2.77 -1.61 -13.16
CA MET A 60 4.21 -1.30 -13.16
C MET A 60 4.75 -1.11 -14.59
N ASP A 61 4.25 -1.87 -15.55
CA ASP A 61 4.64 -1.74 -16.97
C ASP A 61 4.18 -0.38 -17.56
N ASP A 62 3.05 0.17 -17.08
CA ASP A 62 2.44 1.42 -17.55
C ASP A 62 2.89 2.66 -16.76
N ALA A 63 3.42 2.50 -15.54
CA ALA A 63 3.75 3.58 -14.63
C ALA A 63 4.99 4.37 -15.08
N ARG A 64 5.02 5.63 -14.72
CA ARG A 64 6.12 6.59 -14.97
C ARG A 64 6.72 7.07 -13.66
N ASP A 65 7.86 7.71 -13.75
CA ASP A 65 8.47 8.37 -12.60
C ASP A 65 7.49 9.36 -11.94
N GLY A 66 7.40 9.28 -10.62
CA GLY A 66 6.46 10.09 -9.84
C GLY A 66 5.05 9.49 -9.68
N ASP A 67 4.74 8.36 -10.33
CA ASP A 67 3.48 7.65 -10.15
C ASP A 67 3.49 6.79 -8.87
N LEU A 68 2.31 6.55 -8.31
CA LEU A 68 2.10 5.66 -7.17
C LEU A 68 1.17 4.51 -7.57
N ILE A 69 1.63 3.28 -7.43
CA ILE A 69 0.79 2.08 -7.49
C ILE A 69 0.45 1.69 -6.06
N PHE A 70 -0.84 1.65 -5.73
CA PHE A 70 -1.31 1.28 -4.41
C PHE A 70 -2.23 0.07 -4.52
N ALA A 71 -1.78 -1.08 -4.03
CA ALA A 71 -2.49 -2.36 -4.14
C ALA A 71 -3.02 -2.83 -2.79
N ASN A 72 -4.24 -3.42 -2.81
CA ASN A 72 -4.84 -4.07 -1.67
C ASN A 72 -5.19 -5.51 -2.02
N PHE A 73 -4.54 -6.47 -1.36
CA PHE A 73 -4.71 -7.92 -1.54
C PHE A 73 -5.69 -8.44 -0.49
N VAL A 74 -6.97 -8.48 -0.84
CA VAL A 74 -8.06 -8.63 0.12
C VAL A 74 -8.32 -10.05 0.63
N ASP A 75 -7.80 -11.09 -0.05
CA ASP A 75 -8.10 -12.48 0.31
C ASP A 75 -7.53 -12.86 1.67
N PHE A 76 -6.38 -12.29 2.06
CA PHE A 76 -5.78 -12.49 3.37
C PHE A 76 -6.77 -12.19 4.49
N ASP A 77 -7.49 -11.10 4.36
CA ASP A 77 -8.51 -10.68 5.31
C ASP A 77 -9.83 -11.43 5.08
N SER A 78 -10.42 -11.29 3.90
CA SER A 78 -11.82 -11.66 3.65
C SER A 78 -12.05 -13.17 3.49
N LEU A 79 -11.11 -13.90 2.89
CA LEU A 79 -11.25 -15.34 2.65
C LEU A 79 -10.64 -16.17 3.77
N PHE A 80 -9.52 -15.74 4.35
CA PHE A 80 -8.75 -16.58 5.27
C PHE A 80 -8.74 -16.03 6.70
N GLY A 81 -8.51 -14.73 6.89
CA GLY A 81 -8.40 -14.08 8.18
C GLY A 81 -9.71 -14.14 8.98
N HIS A 82 -10.78 -13.54 8.50
CA HIS A 82 -12.10 -13.56 9.13
C HIS A 82 -12.71 -14.95 9.24
N ARG A 83 -12.38 -15.86 8.35
CA ARG A 83 -12.84 -17.24 8.37
C ARG A 83 -12.01 -18.17 9.24
N ARG A 84 -10.92 -17.65 9.82
CA ARG A 84 -10.00 -18.43 10.66
C ARG A 84 -9.43 -19.66 9.94
N ASP A 85 -9.23 -19.54 8.63
CA ASP A 85 -8.62 -20.59 7.83
C ASP A 85 -7.10 -20.42 7.83
N VAL A 86 -6.46 -21.00 8.85
CA VAL A 86 -5.00 -20.93 9.05
C VAL A 86 -4.24 -21.52 7.86
N ALA A 87 -4.70 -22.66 7.34
CA ALA A 87 -4.04 -23.34 6.24
C ALA A 87 -4.16 -22.53 4.92
N GLY A 88 -5.34 -22.00 4.66
CA GLY A 88 -5.58 -21.12 3.51
C GLY A 88 -4.80 -19.82 3.59
N TYR A 89 -4.68 -19.24 4.80
CA TYR A 89 -3.88 -18.02 5.02
C TYR A 89 -2.40 -18.27 4.71
N ALA A 90 -1.85 -19.38 5.24
CA ALA A 90 -0.46 -19.77 4.96
C ALA A 90 -0.22 -20.02 3.47
N ALA A 91 -1.10 -20.79 2.81
CA ALA A 91 -1.01 -21.04 1.38
C ALA A 91 -1.09 -19.76 0.54
N ALA A 92 -1.92 -18.79 0.96
CA ALA A 92 -2.01 -17.49 0.29
C ALA A 92 -0.73 -16.66 0.44
N LEU A 93 -0.07 -16.71 1.61
CA LEU A 93 1.25 -16.08 1.81
C LEU A 93 2.32 -16.73 0.94
N GLU A 94 2.38 -18.06 0.90
CA GLU A 94 3.33 -18.81 0.06
C GLU A 94 3.11 -18.49 -1.43
N ALA A 95 1.85 -18.43 -1.88
CA ALA A 95 1.52 -18.09 -3.26
C ALA A 95 1.90 -16.63 -3.60
N PHE A 96 1.74 -15.70 -2.67
CA PHE A 96 2.17 -14.32 -2.84
C PHE A 96 3.70 -14.22 -2.90
N ASP A 97 4.39 -14.87 -1.96
CA ASP A 97 5.86 -14.90 -1.88
C ASP A 97 6.48 -15.47 -3.16
N ALA A 98 5.93 -16.56 -3.68
CA ALA A 98 6.40 -17.19 -4.92
C ALA A 98 6.37 -16.25 -6.13
N ARG A 99 5.53 -15.20 -6.10
CA ARG A 99 5.42 -14.20 -7.17
C ARG A 99 6.26 -12.94 -6.94
N LEU A 100 6.83 -12.74 -5.76
CA LEU A 100 7.67 -11.57 -5.48
C LEU A 100 8.85 -11.40 -6.45
N PRO A 101 9.51 -12.46 -6.95
CA PRO A 101 10.54 -12.31 -7.97
C PRO A 101 10.06 -11.61 -9.25
N GLU A 102 8.78 -11.76 -9.63
CA GLU A 102 8.21 -11.07 -10.80
C GLU A 102 8.10 -9.57 -10.58
N LEU A 103 7.72 -9.16 -9.34
CA LEU A 103 7.70 -7.75 -8.93
C LEU A 103 9.13 -7.18 -8.91
N VAL A 104 10.06 -7.88 -8.25
CA VAL A 104 11.44 -7.43 -8.12
C VAL A 104 12.09 -7.24 -9.50
N ALA A 105 11.83 -8.15 -10.44
CA ALA A 105 12.36 -8.07 -11.80
C ALA A 105 11.84 -6.87 -12.61
N ARG A 106 10.72 -6.26 -12.20
CA ARG A 106 10.13 -5.06 -12.84
C ARG A 106 10.55 -3.74 -12.21
N LEU A 107 11.18 -3.77 -11.03
CA LEU A 107 11.66 -2.54 -10.39
C LEU A 107 12.79 -1.92 -11.23
N ARG A 108 12.65 -0.65 -11.51
CA ARG A 108 13.63 0.17 -12.22
C ARG A 108 14.52 0.93 -11.24
N PRO A 109 15.69 1.39 -11.63
CA PRO A 109 16.49 2.31 -10.83
C PRO A 109 15.64 3.51 -10.39
N GLY A 110 15.56 3.75 -9.07
CA GLY A 110 14.74 4.80 -8.49
C GLY A 110 13.35 4.35 -8.04
N ASP A 111 12.91 3.14 -8.34
CA ASP A 111 11.64 2.62 -7.82
C ASP A 111 11.78 2.19 -6.35
N LEU A 112 10.71 2.37 -5.59
CA LEU A 112 10.56 1.92 -4.21
C LEU A 112 9.33 1.02 -4.08
N ALA A 113 9.51 -0.18 -3.55
CA ALA A 113 8.43 -1.07 -3.17
C ALA A 113 8.28 -1.12 -1.64
N VAL A 114 7.04 -1.07 -1.16
CA VAL A 114 6.70 -1.23 0.26
C VAL A 114 5.62 -2.29 0.38
N ILE A 115 5.87 -3.31 1.20
CA ILE A 115 4.90 -4.34 1.57
C ILE A 115 4.57 -4.16 3.05
N THR A 116 3.29 -4.02 3.35
CA THR A 116 2.78 -3.84 4.72
C THR A 116 1.36 -4.40 4.82
N ALA A 117 0.72 -4.26 5.96
CA ALA A 117 -0.70 -4.49 6.15
C ALA A 117 -1.35 -3.26 6.81
N ASP A 118 -2.64 -3.09 6.65
CA ASP A 118 -3.43 -2.00 7.25
C ASP A 118 -3.89 -2.34 8.67
N HIS A 119 -3.97 -3.63 9.02
CA HIS A 119 -4.28 -4.14 10.36
C HIS A 119 -3.82 -5.59 10.51
N GLY A 120 -3.90 -6.13 11.72
CA GLY A 120 -3.75 -7.55 12.01
C GLY A 120 -5.03 -8.32 11.68
N CYS A 121 -4.90 -9.55 11.27
CA CYS A 121 -6.00 -10.50 11.11
C CYS A 121 -5.49 -11.93 11.35
N ASP A 122 -5.13 -12.22 12.60
CA ASP A 122 -4.59 -13.53 13.01
C ASP A 122 -5.64 -14.63 12.86
N PRO A 123 -5.46 -15.59 11.95
CA PRO A 123 -6.43 -16.67 11.75
C PRO A 123 -6.45 -17.69 12.87
N THR A 124 -5.53 -17.62 13.85
CA THR A 124 -5.51 -18.50 15.04
C THR A 124 -6.25 -17.88 16.22
N PHE A 125 -6.62 -16.58 16.15
CA PHE A 125 -7.28 -15.88 17.23
C PHE A 125 -8.78 -16.25 17.32
N ALA A 126 -9.36 -16.18 18.52
CA ALA A 126 -10.80 -16.44 18.72
C ALA A 126 -11.67 -15.32 18.13
N GLY A 127 -12.88 -15.68 17.67
CA GLY A 127 -13.82 -14.73 17.05
C GLY A 127 -13.54 -14.52 15.57
N THR A 128 -14.17 -13.52 14.96
CA THR A 128 -14.11 -13.23 13.52
C THR A 128 -13.64 -11.80 13.20
N ASP A 129 -13.35 -11.02 14.23
CA ASP A 129 -12.90 -9.63 14.05
C ASP A 129 -11.41 -9.54 13.73
N HIS A 130 -10.97 -8.37 13.28
CA HIS A 130 -9.57 -8.04 13.13
C HIS A 130 -8.84 -8.16 14.47
N THR A 131 -7.55 -8.41 14.41
CA THR A 131 -6.66 -8.53 15.57
C THR A 131 -5.66 -7.36 15.61
N ARG A 132 -4.94 -7.18 16.71
CA ARG A 132 -4.17 -5.96 16.99
C ARG A 132 -2.66 -6.21 17.05
N GLU A 133 -2.17 -7.04 16.16
CA GLU A 133 -0.74 -7.25 16.00
C GLU A 133 -0.09 -6.03 15.35
N ASN A 134 1.19 -5.83 15.63
CA ASN A 134 2.03 -4.96 14.82
C ASN A 134 2.14 -5.57 13.41
N VAL A 135 2.00 -4.73 12.41
CA VAL A 135 2.14 -5.14 11.01
C VAL A 135 3.59 -5.00 10.54
N PRO A 136 4.06 -5.83 9.60
CA PRO A 136 5.39 -5.69 9.05
C PRO A 136 5.49 -4.47 8.13
N ILE A 137 6.69 -3.92 8.00
CA ILE A 137 7.04 -2.98 6.95
C ILE A 137 8.30 -3.53 6.27
N LEU A 138 8.15 -4.00 5.04
CA LEU A 138 9.23 -4.45 4.19
C LEU A 138 9.39 -3.43 3.06
N MET A 139 10.55 -2.81 3.00
CA MET A 139 10.84 -1.78 2.00
C MET A 139 12.09 -2.15 1.22
N PHE A 140 12.00 -2.11 -0.09
CA PHE A 140 13.10 -2.49 -0.97
C PHE A 140 12.99 -1.81 -2.34
N GLY A 141 14.08 -1.81 -3.06
CA GLY A 141 14.18 -1.27 -4.41
C GLY A 141 15.64 -1.10 -4.83
N PRO A 142 15.91 -0.88 -6.11
CA PRO A 142 17.27 -0.62 -6.58
C PRO A 142 17.86 0.62 -5.92
N GLY A 143 18.95 0.44 -5.17
CA GLY A 143 19.61 1.53 -4.43
C GLY A 143 19.17 1.71 -2.98
N ILE A 144 18.14 1.01 -2.52
CA ILE A 144 17.75 1.01 -1.11
C ILE A 144 18.78 0.22 -0.30
N GLN A 145 19.34 0.86 0.72
CA GLN A 145 20.33 0.20 1.59
C GLN A 145 19.63 -0.71 2.60
N PRO A 146 20.12 -1.94 2.79
CA PRO A 146 19.58 -2.82 3.82
C PRO A 146 19.76 -2.22 5.21
N GLY A 147 18.72 -2.29 6.04
CA GLY A 147 18.77 -1.79 7.41
C GLY A 147 17.47 -2.03 8.16
N ALA A 148 17.53 -1.98 9.48
CA ALA A 148 16.36 -2.03 10.32
C ALA A 148 15.81 -0.61 10.52
N ILE A 149 14.54 -0.41 10.20
CA ILE A 149 13.84 0.88 10.37
C ILE A 149 13.25 1.05 11.77
N GLY A 150 13.37 0.04 12.63
CA GLY A 150 12.85 0.04 13.99
C GLY A 150 11.32 0.00 14.06
N HIS A 151 10.79 0.12 15.29
CA HIS A 151 9.35 0.24 15.51
C HIS A 151 8.86 1.63 15.09
N ARG A 152 7.68 1.66 14.44
CA ARG A 152 7.03 2.91 14.04
C ARG A 152 5.68 3.03 14.74
N ASP A 153 5.38 4.22 15.22
CA ASP A 153 4.16 4.46 16.02
C ASP A 153 2.94 4.79 15.15
N SER A 154 3.15 5.03 13.86
CA SER A 154 2.06 5.46 12.97
C SER A 154 2.24 4.96 11.54
N PHE A 155 1.12 4.54 10.92
CA PHE A 155 1.06 4.29 9.47
C PHE A 155 1.39 5.52 8.63
N ALA A 156 1.24 6.72 9.20
CA ALA A 156 1.61 7.96 8.55
C ALA A 156 3.11 8.03 8.21
N ASP A 157 3.96 7.30 8.94
CA ASP A 157 5.40 7.22 8.67
C ASP A 157 5.69 6.55 7.33
N ILE A 158 4.91 5.51 6.97
CA ILE A 158 4.99 4.90 5.64
C ILE A 158 4.61 5.93 4.57
N GLY A 159 3.50 6.64 4.78
CA GLY A 159 3.04 7.66 3.85
C GLY A 159 4.05 8.78 3.65
N GLU A 160 4.69 9.25 4.72
CA GLU A 160 5.72 10.30 4.64
C GLU A 160 7.03 9.78 4.04
N SER A 161 7.37 8.50 4.21
CA SER A 161 8.53 7.90 3.54
C SER A 161 8.31 7.80 2.04
N VAL A 162 7.12 7.36 1.61
CA VAL A 162 6.75 7.36 0.18
C VAL A 162 6.73 8.80 -0.37
N ALA A 163 6.20 9.76 0.39
CA ALA A 163 6.20 11.17 -0.01
C ALA A 163 7.61 11.73 -0.18
N ALA A 164 8.51 11.44 0.76
CA ALA A 164 9.91 11.85 0.68
C ALA A 164 10.61 11.23 -0.54
N HIS A 165 10.36 9.93 -0.81
CA HIS A 165 10.88 9.25 -1.99
C HIS A 165 10.41 9.91 -3.30
N LEU A 166 9.15 10.31 -3.36
CA LEU A 166 8.56 11.00 -4.52
C LEU A 166 8.91 12.50 -4.59
N GLY A 167 9.75 13.01 -3.69
CA GLY A 167 10.13 14.43 -3.65
C GLY A 167 8.98 15.39 -3.28
N LEU A 168 7.94 14.88 -2.61
CA LEU A 168 6.80 15.69 -2.18
C LEU A 168 7.11 16.44 -0.88
N ALA A 169 6.52 17.63 -0.72
CA ALA A 169 6.63 18.37 0.53
C ALA A 169 6.12 17.53 1.72
N PRO A 170 6.75 17.64 2.91
CA PRO A 170 6.29 16.91 4.09
C PRO A 170 4.83 17.17 4.44
N GLY A 171 4.13 16.14 4.89
CA GLY A 171 2.78 16.25 5.44
C GLY A 171 2.76 16.72 6.89
N ARG A 172 1.57 16.67 7.49
CA ARG A 172 1.37 17.12 8.88
C ARG A 172 1.65 16.04 9.91
N HIS A 173 1.60 14.80 9.49
CA HIS A 173 1.63 13.63 10.37
C HIS A 173 2.62 12.62 9.82
N GLY A 174 3.28 11.90 10.72
CA GLY A 174 4.29 10.92 10.38
C GLY A 174 5.68 11.52 10.15
N HIS A 175 6.65 10.64 10.18
CA HIS A 175 8.07 10.95 9.95
C HIS A 175 8.64 9.95 8.96
N SER A 176 9.27 10.45 7.89
CA SER A 176 10.00 9.59 6.96
C SER A 176 11.13 8.85 7.68
N PHE A 177 11.33 7.62 7.30
CA PHE A 177 12.45 6.79 7.72
C PHE A 177 13.41 6.45 6.55
N LEU A 178 13.28 7.22 5.45
CA LEU A 178 14.23 7.30 4.34
C LEU A 178 15.22 8.41 4.54
#